data_3fa7ef5bb086599d5940af7f7bb72c97
#
_entry.id   3fa7ef5bb086599d5940af7f7bb72c97
#
_cell.length_a   1.000
_cell.length_b   1.000
_cell.length_c   1.000
_cell.angle_alpha   90.00
_cell.angle_beta   90.00
_cell.angle_gamma   90.00
#
_symmetry.space_group_name_H-M   'P 1'
#
loop_
_entity.id
_entity.type
_entity.pdbx_description
1 polymer ?
#
loop_
_entity_poly.entity_id
_entity_poly.type
_entity_poly.pdbx_seq_one_letter_code
_entity_poly.pdbx_strand_id
1 'polypeptide(L)'
;MKRVLVTGANGFIGRQCLPLLLARGYEVHAVSRQDVDQSSPGVVWHNCNLLESESRAHLVTQVKPEYLLHLAWYAVPGKFWESPENTEWVRASLDLFRTFEKVGGKRLVAAGTCAEYVGNAGECHEEKTPLLPSTLYGSSKHALERELHSCSKRGGLSYAWGRVFHLYGAHEDPARLVAYAVRSLLRGEQAVCSNGLQLLDLLHVVDVASAFVRLLESDVTEAVNIGSGNPVVVREVLNEIGRQIGQPQLIRLGAKPSAPNTTRLWANTVKLAKEVGWAPHYDLAGGIKQTIEWWRTIGDPKGSRTPGSEPGIDCR
;
A
#
# COMPACT_ATOMS: atom_id res chain seq x y z
N MET A 1 -9.40 11.24 -24.08
CA MET A 1 -8.80 10.16 -23.27
C MET A 1 -8.86 10.62 -21.83
N LYS A 2 -9.19 9.76 -20.86
CA LYS A 2 -9.25 10.13 -19.44
C LYS A 2 -7.83 10.27 -18.89
N ARG A 3 -7.46 11.45 -18.39
CA ARG A 3 -6.11 11.72 -17.87
C ARG A 3 -6.04 11.45 -16.38
N VAL A 4 -5.11 10.57 -15.96
CA VAL A 4 -4.88 10.25 -14.55
C VAL A 4 -3.47 10.64 -14.11
N LEU A 5 -3.37 11.33 -13.00
CA LEU A 5 -2.10 11.59 -12.30
C LEU A 5 -1.93 10.54 -11.19
N VAL A 6 -0.83 9.78 -11.24
CA VAL A 6 -0.50 8.77 -10.24
C VAL A 6 0.70 9.22 -9.45
N THR A 7 0.52 9.51 -8.18
CA THR A 7 1.64 9.82 -7.27
C THR A 7 2.11 8.57 -6.56
N GLY A 8 3.40 8.49 -6.21
CA GLY A 8 3.96 7.24 -5.69
C GLY A 8 4.00 6.11 -6.73
N ALA A 9 4.00 6.48 -8.02
CA ALA A 9 3.90 5.57 -9.14
C ALA A 9 5.04 4.52 -9.20
N ASN A 10 6.23 4.87 -8.75
CA ASN A 10 7.37 3.96 -8.65
C ASN A 10 7.39 3.15 -7.32
N GLY A 11 6.42 3.37 -6.44
CA GLY A 11 6.28 2.64 -5.17
C GLY A 11 5.71 1.23 -5.34
N PHE A 12 5.59 0.52 -4.21
CA PHE A 12 5.15 -0.87 -4.16
C PHE A 12 3.76 -1.10 -4.80
N ILE A 13 2.76 -0.27 -4.46
CA ILE A 13 1.41 -0.35 -5.03
C ILE A 13 1.37 0.35 -6.40
N GLY A 14 1.97 1.55 -6.50
CA GLY A 14 1.84 2.40 -7.67
C GLY A 14 2.28 1.74 -8.96
N ARG A 15 3.43 1.06 -8.95
CA ARG A 15 3.94 0.35 -10.14
C ARG A 15 3.00 -0.73 -10.67
N GLN A 16 2.21 -1.35 -9.80
CA GLN A 16 1.21 -2.34 -10.19
C GLN A 16 -0.06 -1.69 -10.78
N CYS A 17 -0.33 -0.43 -10.42
CA CYS A 17 -1.47 0.31 -10.98
C CYS A 17 -1.24 0.75 -12.43
N LEU A 18 0.00 1.08 -12.83
CA LEU A 18 0.29 1.65 -14.14
C LEU A 18 -0.20 0.78 -15.31
N PRO A 19 0.17 -0.52 -15.42
CA PRO A 19 -0.30 -1.37 -16.51
C PRO A 19 -1.82 -1.56 -16.49
N LEU A 20 -2.44 -1.58 -15.30
CA LEU A 20 -3.88 -1.69 -15.18
C LEU A 20 -4.62 -0.45 -15.70
N LEU A 21 -4.10 0.75 -15.44
CA LEU A 21 -4.65 2.00 -15.94
C LEU A 21 -4.50 2.13 -17.46
N LEU A 22 -3.32 1.77 -17.99
CA LEU A 22 -3.09 1.74 -19.45
C LEU A 22 -4.04 0.79 -20.16
N ALA A 23 -4.24 -0.43 -19.64
CA ALA A 23 -5.17 -1.40 -20.19
C ALA A 23 -6.63 -0.92 -20.19
N ARG A 24 -6.98 0.07 -19.35
CA ARG A 24 -8.30 0.72 -19.30
C ARG A 24 -8.38 2.01 -20.13
N GLY A 25 -7.36 2.30 -20.93
CA GLY A 25 -7.33 3.43 -21.85
C GLY A 25 -7.12 4.80 -21.19
N TYR A 26 -6.54 4.84 -19.99
CA TYR A 26 -6.12 6.11 -19.39
C TYR A 26 -4.85 6.65 -20.06
N GLU A 27 -4.77 7.98 -20.20
CA GLU A 27 -3.53 8.71 -20.37
C GLU A 27 -2.87 8.83 -18.99
N VAL A 28 -1.78 8.06 -18.77
CA VAL A 28 -1.18 7.89 -17.45
C VAL A 28 0.00 8.84 -17.28
N HIS A 29 -0.11 9.77 -16.34
CA HIS A 29 0.94 10.65 -15.86
C HIS A 29 1.45 10.15 -14.51
N ALA A 30 2.67 9.65 -14.47
CA ALA A 30 3.28 9.05 -13.29
C ALA A 30 4.30 9.98 -12.64
N VAL A 31 4.27 10.10 -11.31
CA VAL A 31 5.18 10.97 -10.56
C VAL A 31 6.21 10.16 -9.79
N SER A 32 7.48 10.51 -9.96
CA SER A 32 8.62 9.99 -9.19
C SER A 32 9.55 11.14 -8.76
N ARG A 33 10.22 10.99 -7.62
CA ARG A 33 11.31 11.88 -7.19
C ARG A 33 12.66 11.53 -7.80
N GLN A 34 12.78 10.35 -8.35
CA GLN A 34 13.99 9.83 -8.96
C GLN A 34 13.78 9.74 -10.48
N ASP A 35 14.85 9.87 -11.22
CA ASP A 35 14.82 9.52 -12.61
C ASP A 35 14.49 8.04 -12.73
N VAL A 36 13.41 7.75 -13.38
CA VAL A 36 12.93 6.38 -13.63
C VAL A 36 13.38 6.03 -15.04
N ASP A 37 13.87 4.82 -15.23
CA ASP A 37 14.02 4.27 -16.56
C ASP A 37 12.65 4.34 -17.26
N GLN A 38 12.55 5.20 -18.28
CA GLN A 38 11.30 5.51 -18.99
C GLN A 38 10.82 4.36 -19.88
N SER A 39 11.27 3.14 -19.60
CA SER A 39 10.99 1.93 -20.37
C SER A 39 9.54 1.41 -20.27
N SER A 40 8.66 2.11 -19.53
CA SER A 40 7.23 1.76 -19.50
C SER A 40 6.48 2.43 -20.66
N PRO A 41 6.26 1.77 -21.81
CA PRO A 41 5.56 2.36 -22.95
C PRO A 41 4.16 2.86 -22.55
N GLY A 42 3.82 4.07 -23.00
CA GLY A 42 2.51 4.66 -22.76
C GLY A 42 2.35 5.41 -21.43
N VAL A 43 3.39 5.46 -20.57
CA VAL A 43 3.40 6.25 -19.33
C VAL A 43 4.21 7.53 -19.53
N VAL A 44 3.62 8.69 -19.21
CA VAL A 44 4.31 9.97 -19.16
C VAL A 44 4.88 10.18 -17.77
N TRP A 45 6.19 10.10 -17.61
CA TRP A 45 6.87 10.28 -16.32
C TRP A 45 7.19 11.74 -16.03
N HIS A 46 6.97 12.15 -14.79
CA HIS A 46 7.29 13.47 -14.26
C HIS A 46 8.24 13.32 -13.07
N ASN A 47 9.43 13.95 -13.16
CA ASN A 47 10.31 14.11 -12.00
C ASN A 47 9.79 15.29 -11.18
N CYS A 48 9.24 15.01 -9.99
CA CYS A 48 8.67 16.04 -9.12
C CYS A 48 8.78 15.64 -7.65
N ASN A 49 9.32 16.55 -6.85
CA ASN A 49 9.25 16.44 -5.40
C ASN A 49 7.91 17.02 -4.89
N LEU A 50 6.98 16.14 -4.53
CA LEU A 50 5.66 16.58 -4.07
C LEU A 50 5.68 17.34 -2.73
N LEU A 51 6.75 17.32 -1.96
CA LEU A 51 6.89 18.12 -0.74
C LEU A 51 7.21 19.59 -1.05
N GLU A 52 7.71 19.89 -2.25
CA GLU A 52 7.95 21.24 -2.74
C GLU A 52 6.67 21.84 -3.35
N SER A 53 6.20 22.96 -2.78
CA SER A 53 4.92 23.55 -3.15
C SER A 53 4.85 23.98 -4.61
N GLU A 54 5.90 24.66 -5.11
CA GLU A 54 5.97 25.16 -6.48
C GLU A 54 6.01 24.03 -7.50
N SER A 55 6.88 23.04 -7.28
CA SER A 55 7.00 21.85 -8.15
C SER A 55 5.68 21.09 -8.27
N ARG A 56 5.01 20.90 -7.14
CA ARG A 56 3.71 20.22 -7.06
C ARG A 56 2.61 20.99 -7.78
N ALA A 57 2.51 22.32 -7.55
CA ALA A 57 1.51 23.17 -8.18
C ALA A 57 1.74 23.27 -9.69
N HIS A 58 2.98 23.42 -10.13
CA HIS A 58 3.36 23.45 -11.54
C HIS A 58 2.94 22.15 -12.25
N LEU A 59 3.29 21.00 -11.68
CA LEU A 59 2.93 19.68 -12.22
C LEU A 59 1.42 19.56 -12.46
N VAL A 60 0.61 19.81 -11.43
CA VAL A 60 -0.85 19.65 -11.53
C VAL A 60 -1.46 20.63 -12.55
N THR A 61 -0.97 21.86 -12.58
CA THR A 61 -1.42 22.89 -13.53
C THR A 61 -1.04 22.56 -14.98
N GLN A 62 0.13 21.96 -15.19
CA GLN A 62 0.60 21.53 -16.50
C GLN A 62 -0.19 20.31 -17.00
N VAL A 63 -0.35 19.29 -16.15
CA VAL A 63 -1.00 18.02 -16.50
C VAL A 63 -2.51 18.19 -16.63
N LYS A 64 -3.15 19.00 -15.78
CA LYS A 64 -4.62 19.17 -15.67
C LYS A 64 -5.34 17.82 -15.65
N PRO A 65 -5.04 16.94 -14.70
CA PRO A 65 -5.62 15.60 -14.66
C PRO A 65 -7.11 15.64 -14.28
N GLU A 66 -7.90 14.76 -14.89
CA GLU A 66 -9.30 14.54 -14.49
C GLU A 66 -9.41 13.59 -13.29
N TYR A 67 -8.43 12.68 -13.15
CA TYR A 67 -8.35 11.67 -12.11
C TYR A 67 -7.03 11.79 -11.36
N LEU A 68 -7.08 11.62 -10.04
CA LEU A 68 -5.88 11.57 -9.20
C LEU A 68 -5.87 10.28 -8.38
N LEU A 69 -4.84 9.45 -8.57
CA LEU A 69 -4.55 8.31 -7.70
C LEU A 69 -3.35 8.66 -6.83
N HIS A 70 -3.60 8.98 -5.55
CA HIS A 70 -2.58 9.46 -4.63
C HIS A 70 -2.09 8.34 -3.72
N LEU A 71 -0.92 7.76 -4.06
CA LEU A 71 -0.27 6.66 -3.34
C LEU A 71 1.06 7.08 -2.70
N ALA A 72 1.52 8.32 -2.96
CA ALA A 72 2.77 8.82 -2.41
C ALA A 72 2.67 9.06 -0.90
N TRP A 73 3.63 8.54 -0.17
CA TRP A 73 3.83 8.75 1.26
C TRP A 73 5.24 8.36 1.68
N TYR A 74 5.69 8.81 2.87
CA TYR A 74 6.89 8.27 3.50
C TYR A 74 6.56 6.93 4.14
N ALA A 75 7.08 5.83 3.58
CA ALA A 75 6.76 4.48 4.01
C ALA A 75 8.01 3.58 4.16
N VAL A 76 9.14 4.17 4.61
CA VAL A 76 10.37 3.41 4.86
C VAL A 76 10.14 2.47 6.04
N PRO A 77 10.27 1.13 5.87
CA PRO A 77 10.01 0.16 6.91
C PRO A 77 10.79 0.43 8.20
N GLY A 78 10.13 0.26 9.34
CA GLY A 78 10.71 0.51 10.67
C GLY A 78 10.88 1.99 11.05
N LYS A 79 10.73 2.93 10.10
CA LYS A 79 10.97 4.37 10.36
C LYS A 79 9.72 5.24 10.25
N PHE A 80 8.75 4.85 9.43
CA PHE A 80 7.61 5.72 9.09
C PHE A 80 6.60 5.92 10.23
N TRP A 81 6.52 5.00 11.19
CA TRP A 81 5.47 5.01 12.21
C TRP A 81 5.41 6.32 13.02
N GLU A 82 6.57 6.81 13.46
CA GLU A 82 6.71 8.02 14.31
C GLU A 82 7.53 9.11 13.61
N SER A 83 7.72 9.01 12.29
CA SER A 83 8.49 10.00 11.54
C SER A 83 7.78 11.36 11.46
N PRO A 84 8.46 12.48 11.74
CA PRO A 84 7.90 13.82 11.58
C PRO A 84 7.49 14.13 10.12
N GLU A 85 8.07 13.44 9.14
CA GLU A 85 7.69 13.56 7.72
C GLU A 85 6.21 13.28 7.47
N ASN A 86 5.55 12.50 8.34
CA ASN A 86 4.11 12.26 8.24
C ASN A 86 3.30 13.57 8.23
N THR A 87 3.67 14.54 9.07
CA THR A 87 3.00 15.84 9.12
C THR A 87 3.23 16.68 7.86
N GLU A 88 4.44 16.61 7.30
CA GLU A 88 4.76 17.30 6.04
C GLU A 88 3.94 16.72 4.88
N TRP A 89 3.79 15.39 4.84
CA TRP A 89 2.96 14.72 3.84
C TRP A 89 1.48 15.08 3.96
N VAL A 90 0.94 15.29 5.15
CA VAL A 90 -0.45 15.79 5.31
C VAL A 90 -0.62 17.11 4.60
N ARG A 91 0.27 18.08 4.89
CA ARG A 91 0.21 19.42 4.27
C ARG A 91 0.36 19.37 2.75
N ALA A 92 1.38 18.64 2.28
CA ALA A 92 1.65 18.50 0.86
C ALA A 92 0.49 17.84 0.10
N SER A 93 -0.14 16.83 0.69
CA SER A 93 -1.29 16.14 0.11
C SER A 93 -2.53 17.04 0.04
N LEU A 94 -2.81 17.82 1.09
CA LEU A 94 -3.93 18.76 1.09
C LEU A 94 -3.77 19.85 0.02
N ASP A 95 -2.56 20.39 -0.15
CA ASP A 95 -2.27 21.35 -1.19
C ASP A 95 -2.38 20.76 -2.60
N LEU A 96 -1.94 19.51 -2.76
CA LEU A 96 -2.13 18.75 -4.01
C LEU A 96 -3.61 18.62 -4.35
N PHE A 97 -4.44 18.22 -3.39
CA PHE A 97 -5.88 18.03 -3.58
C PHE A 97 -6.60 19.33 -3.94
N ARG A 98 -6.26 20.42 -3.26
CA ARG A 98 -6.81 21.78 -3.56
C ARG A 98 -6.40 22.23 -4.96
N THR A 99 -5.15 21.98 -5.36
CA THR A 99 -4.69 22.35 -6.70
C THR A 99 -5.36 21.49 -7.77
N PHE A 100 -5.53 20.19 -7.50
CA PHE A 100 -6.24 19.25 -8.37
C PHE A 100 -7.71 19.70 -8.59
N GLU A 101 -8.42 20.07 -7.53
CA GLU A 101 -9.79 20.60 -7.61
C GLU A 101 -9.85 21.88 -8.43
N LYS A 102 -8.94 22.85 -8.18
CA LYS A 102 -8.87 24.13 -8.91
C LYS A 102 -8.66 23.99 -10.41
N VAL A 103 -7.95 22.96 -10.87
CA VAL A 103 -7.73 22.71 -12.31
C VAL A 103 -8.85 21.91 -12.97
N GLY A 104 -9.94 21.61 -12.24
CA GLY A 104 -11.10 20.89 -12.75
C GLY A 104 -11.03 19.37 -12.58
N GLY A 105 -10.24 18.89 -11.60
CA GLY A 105 -10.21 17.48 -11.25
C GLY A 105 -11.59 16.94 -10.84
N LYS A 106 -11.90 15.71 -11.28
CA LYS A 106 -13.23 15.12 -11.10
C LYS A 106 -13.29 14.08 -9.98
N ARG A 107 -12.27 13.22 -9.96
CA ARG A 107 -12.23 12.05 -9.06
C ARG A 107 -10.84 11.88 -8.44
N LEU A 108 -10.80 11.79 -7.11
CA LEU A 108 -9.60 11.55 -6.32
C LEU A 108 -9.74 10.23 -5.56
N VAL A 109 -8.73 9.37 -5.66
CA VAL A 109 -8.60 8.19 -4.81
C VAL A 109 -7.25 8.25 -4.12
N ALA A 110 -7.24 8.11 -2.79
CA ALA A 110 -6.01 8.17 -2.01
C ALA A 110 -5.84 6.92 -1.12
N ALA A 111 -4.59 6.57 -0.87
CA ALA A 111 -4.26 5.45 0.02
C ALA A 111 -4.31 5.88 1.49
N GLY A 112 -5.24 5.27 2.22
CA GLY A 112 -5.29 5.21 3.68
C GLY A 112 -4.61 3.95 4.22
N THR A 113 -4.88 3.63 5.48
CA THR A 113 -4.25 2.51 6.18
C THR A 113 -5.16 1.92 7.26
N CYS A 114 -5.06 0.62 7.50
CA CYS A 114 -5.71 -0.03 8.65
C CYS A 114 -5.19 0.51 10.01
N ALA A 115 -4.02 1.17 10.04
CA ALA A 115 -3.48 1.82 11.23
C ALA A 115 -4.30 3.05 11.71
N GLU A 116 -5.32 3.46 10.96
CA GLU A 116 -6.31 4.45 11.39
C GLU A 116 -7.29 3.89 12.42
N TYR A 117 -7.53 2.59 12.39
CA TYR A 117 -8.41 1.92 13.35
C TYR A 117 -7.77 1.74 14.73
N VAL A 118 -8.62 1.58 15.73
CA VAL A 118 -8.15 1.14 17.04
C VAL A 118 -7.44 -0.23 16.93
N GLY A 119 -6.29 -0.36 17.58
CA GLY A 119 -5.53 -1.61 17.57
C GLY A 119 -6.33 -2.80 18.08
N ASN A 120 -6.11 -3.98 17.51
CA ASN A 120 -6.77 -5.24 17.89
C ASN A 120 -8.31 -5.22 17.78
N ALA A 121 -8.88 -4.41 16.88
CA ALA A 121 -10.31 -4.32 16.67
C ALA A 121 -10.97 -5.61 16.16
N GLY A 122 -10.17 -6.57 15.69
CA GLY A 122 -10.69 -7.73 14.97
C GLY A 122 -11.14 -7.34 13.57
N GLU A 123 -12.40 -7.63 13.23
CA GLU A 123 -13.00 -7.21 11.96
C GLU A 123 -13.27 -5.70 11.97
N CYS A 124 -12.72 -5.00 10.98
CA CYS A 124 -12.85 -3.55 10.85
C CYS A 124 -13.90 -3.19 9.80
N HIS A 125 -14.91 -2.46 10.23
CA HIS A 125 -15.95 -1.86 9.38
C HIS A 125 -15.68 -0.37 9.22
N GLU A 126 -15.83 0.16 8.01
CA GLU A 126 -15.50 1.56 7.67
C GLU A 126 -16.22 2.58 8.55
N GLU A 127 -17.50 2.31 8.88
CA GLU A 127 -18.38 3.25 9.59
C GLU A 127 -18.56 2.92 11.08
N LYS A 128 -18.26 1.68 11.50
CA LYS A 128 -18.59 1.19 12.86
C LYS A 128 -17.40 1.07 13.77
N THR A 129 -16.24 0.68 13.19
CA THR A 129 -15.03 0.48 13.99
C THR A 129 -14.40 1.82 14.35
N PRO A 130 -14.10 2.09 15.63
CA PRO A 130 -13.50 3.34 16.05
C PRO A 130 -12.16 3.63 15.36
N LEU A 131 -11.98 4.88 14.95
CA LEU A 131 -10.74 5.41 14.39
C LEU A 131 -9.93 6.05 15.53
N LEU A 132 -9.06 5.25 16.16
CA LEU A 132 -8.20 5.65 17.28
C LEU A 132 -6.75 5.22 16.99
N PRO A 133 -6.09 5.89 16.05
CA PRO A 133 -4.73 5.57 15.66
C PRO A 133 -3.75 5.76 16.83
N SER A 134 -2.84 4.79 17.02
CA SER A 134 -1.85 4.80 18.10
C SER A 134 -0.47 5.30 17.66
N THR A 135 -0.30 5.64 16.39
CA THR A 135 0.97 6.11 15.81
C THR A 135 0.80 7.45 15.12
N LEU A 136 1.90 8.22 14.96
CA LEU A 136 1.88 9.46 14.19
C LEU A 136 1.48 9.22 12.73
N TYR A 137 1.92 8.11 12.13
CA TYR A 137 1.51 7.69 10.79
C TYR A 137 0.00 7.52 10.67
N GLY A 138 -0.61 6.69 11.52
CA GLY A 138 -2.05 6.46 11.52
C GLY A 138 -2.85 7.74 11.78
N SER A 139 -2.41 8.55 12.76
CA SER A 139 -3.03 9.85 13.09
C SER A 139 -2.97 10.82 11.91
N SER A 140 -1.83 10.88 11.21
CA SER A 140 -1.65 11.75 10.04
C SER A 140 -2.52 11.31 8.86
N LYS A 141 -2.64 10.01 8.60
CA LYS A 141 -3.52 9.47 7.57
C LYS A 141 -4.98 9.77 7.89
N HIS A 142 -5.42 9.53 9.12
CA HIS A 142 -6.78 9.84 9.57
C HIS A 142 -7.09 11.35 9.49
N ALA A 143 -6.15 12.22 9.90
CA ALA A 143 -6.32 13.67 9.80
C ALA A 143 -6.48 14.11 8.34
N LEU A 144 -5.66 13.57 7.42
CA LEU A 144 -5.76 13.87 5.98
C LEU A 144 -7.11 13.45 5.39
N GLU A 145 -7.61 12.27 5.76
CA GLU A 145 -8.93 11.79 5.32
C GLU A 145 -10.05 12.74 5.78
N ARG A 146 -10.04 13.13 7.05
CA ARG A 146 -11.05 14.06 7.61
C ARG A 146 -11.05 15.42 6.91
N GLU A 147 -9.88 15.96 6.61
CA GLU A 147 -9.75 17.22 5.88
C GLU A 147 -10.26 17.08 4.44
N LEU A 148 -9.92 15.98 3.76
CA LEU A 148 -10.39 15.67 2.41
C LEU A 148 -11.91 15.54 2.37
N HIS A 149 -12.51 14.85 3.34
CA HIS A 149 -13.96 14.73 3.48
C HIS A 149 -14.61 16.10 3.64
N SER A 150 -14.06 16.96 4.48
CA SER A 150 -14.58 18.32 4.69
C SER A 150 -14.44 19.20 3.45
N CYS A 151 -13.36 19.08 2.69
CA CYS A 151 -13.15 19.80 1.43
C CYS A 151 -14.13 19.30 0.35
N SER A 152 -14.27 17.99 0.19
CA SER A 152 -15.18 17.37 -0.78
C SER A 152 -16.63 17.84 -0.61
N LYS A 153 -17.12 17.90 0.63
CA LYS A 153 -18.49 18.39 0.91
C LYS A 153 -18.71 19.84 0.52
N ARG A 154 -17.67 20.67 0.53
CA ARG A 154 -17.77 22.10 0.16
C ARG A 154 -17.60 22.34 -1.34
N GLY A 155 -16.67 21.62 -1.97
CA GLY A 155 -16.27 21.82 -3.36
C GLY A 155 -16.90 20.86 -4.37
N GLY A 156 -17.54 19.78 -3.90
CA GLY A 156 -18.16 18.78 -4.77
C GLY A 156 -17.17 17.81 -5.42
N LEU A 157 -15.90 17.82 -5.00
CA LEU A 157 -14.89 16.85 -5.48
C LEU A 157 -15.28 15.44 -5.07
N SER A 158 -15.45 14.53 -6.04
CA SER A 158 -15.64 13.11 -5.74
C SER A 158 -14.35 12.51 -5.21
N TYR A 159 -14.38 11.89 -4.02
CA TYR A 159 -13.21 11.20 -3.48
C TYR A 159 -13.54 9.85 -2.89
N ALA A 160 -12.54 8.95 -2.88
CA ALA A 160 -12.54 7.74 -2.07
C ALA A 160 -11.20 7.56 -1.34
N TRP A 161 -11.26 6.93 -0.18
CA TRP A 161 -10.13 6.69 0.71
C TRP A 161 -9.94 5.20 0.92
N GLY A 162 -8.94 4.59 0.28
CA GLY A 162 -8.67 3.15 0.37
C GLY A 162 -7.85 2.82 1.62
N ARG A 163 -8.47 2.34 2.70
CA ARG A 163 -7.77 1.84 3.90
C ARG A 163 -7.13 0.50 3.63
N VAL A 164 -5.85 0.51 3.27
CA VAL A 164 -5.10 -0.70 2.95
C VAL A 164 -4.74 -1.46 4.21
N PHE A 165 -5.03 -2.76 4.21
CA PHE A 165 -4.57 -3.70 5.22
C PHE A 165 -3.18 -4.22 4.88
N HIS A 166 -2.76 -5.36 5.41
CA HIS A 166 -1.42 -5.85 5.13
C HIS A 166 -1.33 -6.38 3.69
N LEU A 167 -0.21 -6.12 3.05
CA LEU A 167 -0.01 -6.51 1.66
C LEU A 167 1.39 -7.09 1.46
N TYR A 168 1.52 -7.95 0.47
CA TYR A 168 2.76 -8.63 0.10
C TYR A 168 2.85 -8.83 -1.42
N GLY A 169 4.03 -9.17 -1.93
CA GLY A 169 4.20 -9.52 -3.35
C GLY A 169 5.48 -9.02 -3.98
N ALA A 170 5.48 -9.00 -5.31
CA ALA A 170 6.60 -8.55 -6.14
C ALA A 170 6.99 -7.09 -5.83
N HIS A 171 8.27 -6.81 -5.69
CA HIS A 171 8.84 -5.51 -5.32
C HIS A 171 8.61 -5.07 -3.87
N GLU A 172 8.19 -5.97 -3.00
CA GLU A 172 8.12 -5.68 -1.56
C GLU A 172 9.52 -5.40 -1.00
N ASP A 173 9.58 -4.51 0.01
CA ASP A 173 10.84 -4.23 0.70
C ASP A 173 11.41 -5.53 1.31
N PRO A 174 12.69 -5.83 1.09
CA PRO A 174 13.34 -7.06 1.55
C PRO A 174 13.27 -7.33 3.06
N ALA A 175 13.05 -6.29 3.87
CA ALA A 175 12.92 -6.39 5.33
C ALA A 175 11.50 -6.78 5.79
N ARG A 176 10.51 -6.74 4.90
CA ARG A 176 9.13 -7.14 5.21
C ARG A 176 9.01 -8.66 5.33
N LEU A 177 8.05 -9.11 6.13
CA LEU A 177 7.89 -10.50 6.54
C LEU A 177 7.93 -11.52 5.40
N VAL A 178 7.08 -11.36 4.40
CA VAL A 178 6.96 -12.32 3.29
C VAL A 178 8.23 -12.30 2.43
N ALA A 179 8.68 -11.11 2.03
CA ALA A 179 9.92 -10.94 1.26
C ALA A 179 11.13 -11.49 2.00
N TYR A 180 11.27 -11.19 3.30
CA TYR A 180 12.34 -11.70 4.15
C TYR A 180 12.36 -13.24 4.19
N ALA A 181 11.20 -13.85 4.47
CA ALA A 181 11.12 -15.31 4.55
C ALA A 181 11.44 -15.97 3.20
N VAL A 182 10.83 -15.50 2.11
CA VAL A 182 11.07 -16.02 0.76
C VAL A 182 12.55 -15.92 0.40
N ARG A 183 13.17 -14.76 0.58
CA ARG A 183 14.59 -14.54 0.24
C ARG A 183 15.53 -15.38 1.09
N SER A 184 15.28 -15.50 2.40
CA SER A 184 16.09 -16.34 3.28
C SER A 184 16.08 -17.80 2.80
N LEU A 185 14.88 -18.34 2.55
CA LEU A 185 14.76 -19.72 2.13
C LEU A 185 15.34 -19.97 0.73
N LEU A 186 15.19 -19.05 -0.21
CA LEU A 186 15.80 -19.18 -1.54
C LEU A 186 17.33 -19.18 -1.51
N ARG A 187 17.94 -18.57 -0.48
CA ARG A 187 19.39 -18.62 -0.24
C ARG A 187 19.85 -19.84 0.57
N GLY A 188 18.92 -20.68 1.02
CA GLY A 188 19.23 -21.78 1.94
C GLY A 188 19.52 -21.32 3.36
N GLU A 189 19.13 -20.10 3.73
CA GLU A 189 19.33 -19.49 5.05
C GLU A 189 18.09 -19.66 5.93
N GLN A 190 18.29 -19.64 7.24
CA GLN A 190 17.17 -19.69 8.18
C GLN A 190 16.38 -18.37 8.18
N ALA A 191 15.06 -18.47 8.06
CA ALA A 191 14.15 -17.35 8.32
C ALA A 191 13.79 -17.33 9.81
N VAL A 192 14.46 -16.45 10.56
CA VAL A 192 14.28 -16.32 12.00
C VAL A 192 13.11 -15.38 12.28
N CYS A 193 12.05 -15.89 12.89
CA CYS A 193 10.79 -15.18 13.10
C CYS A 193 10.34 -15.22 14.57
N SER A 194 9.39 -14.37 14.94
CA SER A 194 8.67 -14.44 16.21
C SER A 194 7.76 -15.71 16.25
N ASN A 195 6.93 -15.85 17.27
CA ASN A 195 6.03 -17.01 17.40
C ASN A 195 4.98 -17.12 16.27
N GLY A 196 4.76 -16.05 15.48
CA GLY A 196 3.84 -16.00 14.36
C GLY A 196 2.36 -16.14 14.73
N LEU A 197 1.95 -15.70 15.92
CA LEU A 197 0.57 -15.80 16.40
C LEU A 197 -0.34 -14.67 15.96
N GLN A 198 0.22 -13.64 15.29
CA GLN A 198 -0.56 -12.53 14.76
C GLN A 198 -1.59 -13.06 13.75
N LEU A 199 -2.81 -12.49 13.82
CA LEU A 199 -3.89 -12.75 12.87
C LEU A 199 -4.04 -11.51 11.97
N LEU A 200 -3.59 -11.62 10.73
CA LEU A 200 -3.50 -10.50 9.79
C LEU A 200 -4.34 -10.76 8.54
N ASP A 201 -4.87 -9.69 7.99
CA ASP A 201 -5.46 -9.69 6.65
C ASP A 201 -4.35 -9.40 5.63
N LEU A 202 -3.97 -10.40 4.85
CA LEU A 202 -2.91 -10.31 3.85
C LEU A 202 -3.50 -10.35 2.44
N LEU A 203 -3.23 -9.32 1.65
CA LEU A 203 -3.68 -9.22 0.26
C LEU A 203 -2.48 -9.08 -0.69
N HIS A 204 -2.52 -9.76 -1.83
CA HIS A 204 -1.45 -9.66 -2.83
C HIS A 204 -1.42 -8.25 -3.44
N VAL A 205 -0.23 -7.68 -3.67
CA VAL A 205 -0.07 -6.29 -4.11
C VAL A 205 -0.75 -5.99 -5.46
N VAL A 206 -0.81 -6.96 -6.36
CA VAL A 206 -1.53 -6.82 -7.64
C VAL A 206 -3.03 -6.66 -7.40
N ASP A 207 -3.58 -7.35 -6.41
CA ASP A 207 -4.97 -7.23 -6.00
C ASP A 207 -5.24 -5.89 -5.33
N VAL A 208 -4.33 -5.40 -4.46
CA VAL A 208 -4.41 -4.05 -3.91
C VAL A 208 -4.46 -3.00 -5.02
N ALA A 209 -3.58 -3.12 -6.02
CA ALA A 209 -3.54 -2.20 -7.15
C ALA A 209 -4.84 -2.26 -7.98
N SER A 210 -5.34 -3.47 -8.25
CA SER A 210 -6.60 -3.66 -8.99
C SER A 210 -7.80 -3.08 -8.24
N ALA A 211 -7.82 -3.20 -6.90
CA ALA A 211 -8.85 -2.60 -6.06
C ALA A 211 -8.80 -1.05 -6.15
N PHE A 212 -7.62 -0.44 -6.09
CA PHE A 212 -7.47 1.01 -6.27
C PHE A 212 -7.94 1.49 -7.64
N VAL A 213 -7.57 0.79 -8.70
CA VAL A 213 -7.99 1.14 -10.07
C VAL A 213 -9.50 0.97 -10.21
N ARG A 214 -10.07 -0.10 -9.67
CA ARG A 214 -11.52 -0.30 -9.69
C ARG A 214 -12.27 0.75 -8.87
N LEU A 215 -11.70 1.15 -7.70
CA LEU A 215 -12.25 2.22 -6.86
C LEU A 215 -12.19 3.58 -7.58
N LEU A 216 -11.14 3.84 -8.36
CA LEU A 216 -11.01 5.06 -9.17
C LEU A 216 -12.12 5.15 -10.25
N GLU A 217 -12.55 4.01 -10.79
CA GLU A 217 -13.59 3.91 -11.82
C GLU A 217 -15.01 3.87 -11.25
N SER A 218 -15.17 3.63 -9.96
CA SER A 218 -16.48 3.57 -9.30
C SER A 218 -16.96 4.95 -8.84
N ASP A 219 -18.25 5.06 -8.54
CA ASP A 219 -18.85 6.24 -7.93
C ASP A 219 -18.84 6.16 -6.39
N VAL A 220 -18.26 5.10 -5.81
CA VAL A 220 -18.19 4.91 -4.35
C VAL A 220 -17.31 5.98 -3.73
N THR A 221 -17.84 6.67 -2.73
CA THR A 221 -17.17 7.76 -2.03
C THR A 221 -16.77 7.35 -0.62
N GLU A 222 -15.94 8.22 0.01
CA GLU A 222 -15.48 8.09 1.39
C GLU A 222 -14.58 6.86 1.59
N ALA A 223 -14.50 6.35 2.82
CA ALA A 223 -13.60 5.26 3.15
C ALA A 223 -14.08 3.90 2.61
N VAL A 224 -13.14 3.11 2.10
CA VAL A 224 -13.33 1.72 1.66
C VAL A 224 -12.14 0.90 2.15
N ASN A 225 -12.40 -0.20 2.83
CA ASN A 225 -11.35 -1.13 3.24
C ASN A 225 -10.81 -1.92 2.04
N ILE A 226 -9.49 -1.96 1.89
CA ILE A 226 -8.79 -2.75 0.88
C ILE A 226 -8.02 -3.86 1.59
N GLY A 227 -8.59 -5.03 1.64
CA GLY A 227 -8.09 -6.24 2.27
C GLY A 227 -8.67 -7.49 1.61
N SER A 228 -8.24 -8.66 2.07
CA SER A 228 -8.78 -9.95 1.62
C SER A 228 -10.11 -10.30 2.31
N GLY A 229 -10.34 -9.76 3.50
CA GLY A 229 -11.44 -10.17 4.39
C GLY A 229 -11.24 -11.55 5.03
N ASN A 230 -10.13 -12.22 4.73
CA ASN A 230 -9.81 -13.57 5.20
C ASN A 230 -8.54 -13.52 6.07
N PRO A 231 -8.68 -13.35 7.40
CA PRO A 231 -7.53 -13.27 8.28
C PRO A 231 -6.79 -14.61 8.36
N VAL A 232 -5.46 -14.53 8.33
CA VAL A 232 -4.57 -15.70 8.41
C VAL A 232 -3.57 -15.54 9.56
N VAL A 233 -3.22 -16.65 10.20
CA VAL A 233 -2.18 -16.66 11.23
C VAL A 233 -0.81 -16.59 10.54
N VAL A 234 0.06 -15.69 10.97
CA VAL A 234 1.38 -15.44 10.35
C VAL A 234 2.20 -16.73 10.21
N ARG A 235 2.16 -17.64 11.20
CA ARG A 235 2.86 -18.93 11.10
C ARG A 235 2.39 -19.80 9.93
N GLU A 236 1.11 -19.72 9.55
CA GLU A 236 0.56 -20.46 8.42
C GLU A 236 1.12 -19.92 7.10
N VAL A 237 1.25 -18.59 7.00
CA VAL A 237 1.90 -17.92 5.86
C VAL A 237 3.36 -18.38 5.74
N LEU A 238 4.10 -18.40 6.83
CA LEU A 238 5.51 -18.83 6.84
C LEU A 238 5.64 -20.32 6.48
N ASN A 239 4.76 -21.16 7.01
CA ASN A 239 4.74 -22.59 6.69
C ASN A 239 4.44 -22.82 5.20
N GLU A 240 3.52 -22.06 4.62
CA GLU A 240 3.18 -22.13 3.20
C GLU A 240 4.38 -21.72 2.31
N ILE A 241 5.10 -20.66 2.68
CA ILE A 241 6.36 -20.27 2.01
C ILE A 241 7.38 -21.40 2.07
N GLY A 242 7.60 -21.99 3.26
CA GLY A 242 8.53 -23.10 3.46
C GLY A 242 8.15 -24.32 2.62
N ARG A 243 6.86 -24.66 2.57
CA ARG A 243 6.31 -25.78 1.77
C ARG A 243 6.54 -25.56 0.27
N GLN A 244 6.24 -24.38 -0.26
CA GLN A 244 6.35 -24.08 -1.69
C GLN A 244 7.80 -24.01 -2.18
N ILE A 245 8.71 -23.55 -1.31
CA ILE A 245 10.17 -23.54 -1.64
C ILE A 245 10.79 -24.92 -1.45
N GLY A 246 10.15 -25.81 -0.68
CA GLY A 246 10.66 -27.13 -0.34
C GLY A 246 11.66 -27.15 0.81
N GLN A 247 11.65 -26.10 1.66
CA GLN A 247 12.58 -25.94 2.78
C GLN A 247 11.90 -25.54 4.11
N PRO A 248 10.84 -26.26 4.55
CA PRO A 248 10.11 -25.88 5.76
C PRO A 248 10.97 -25.91 7.03
N GLN A 249 12.03 -26.73 7.05
CA GLN A 249 12.98 -26.84 8.17
C GLN A 249 13.80 -25.56 8.41
N LEU A 250 13.86 -24.64 7.45
CA LEU A 250 14.56 -23.35 7.60
C LEU A 250 13.71 -22.27 8.27
N ILE A 251 12.42 -22.48 8.47
CA ILE A 251 11.56 -21.56 9.24
C ILE A 251 11.84 -21.77 10.74
N ARG A 252 12.32 -20.70 11.41
CA ARG A 252 12.61 -20.70 12.86
C ARG A 252 11.62 -19.80 13.59
N LEU A 253 10.52 -20.39 14.04
CA LEU A 253 9.50 -19.70 14.85
C LEU A 253 9.94 -19.58 16.32
N GLY A 254 9.58 -18.45 16.96
CA GLY A 254 9.85 -18.21 18.38
C GLY A 254 11.30 -17.83 18.71
N ALA A 255 12.16 -17.70 17.71
CA ALA A 255 13.57 -17.34 17.92
C ALA A 255 13.81 -15.82 17.98
N LYS A 256 12.77 -15.01 17.71
CA LYS A 256 12.74 -13.56 17.97
C LYS A 256 11.68 -13.23 19.03
N PRO A 257 11.87 -12.15 19.80
CA PRO A 257 10.84 -11.66 20.72
C PRO A 257 9.53 -11.40 19.97
N SER A 258 8.41 -11.75 20.60
CA SER A 258 7.08 -11.40 20.12
C SER A 258 6.62 -10.11 20.76
N ALA A 259 5.86 -9.29 20.03
CA ALA A 259 5.18 -8.14 20.63
C ALA A 259 4.25 -8.63 21.78
N PRO A 260 4.13 -7.86 22.85
CA PRO A 260 3.35 -8.26 24.02
C PRO A 260 1.86 -8.48 23.71
N ASN A 261 1.34 -7.74 22.74
CA ASN A 261 -0.04 -7.89 22.26
C ASN A 261 -0.04 -8.50 20.87
N THR A 262 -0.73 -9.64 20.71
CA THR A 262 -0.88 -10.27 19.41
C THR A 262 -1.85 -9.44 18.55
N THR A 263 -1.38 -8.90 17.45
CA THR A 263 -2.20 -8.13 16.52
C THR A 263 -3.30 -8.99 15.91
N ARG A 264 -4.54 -8.49 15.97
CA ARG A 264 -5.74 -9.11 15.37
C ARG A 264 -6.51 -8.01 14.64
N LEU A 265 -6.35 -7.95 13.32
CA LEU A 265 -6.92 -6.88 12.51
C LEU A 265 -7.16 -7.36 11.08
N TRP A 266 -8.42 -7.32 10.63
CA TRP A 266 -8.79 -7.68 9.25
C TRP A 266 -9.94 -6.82 8.73
N ALA A 267 -10.06 -6.71 7.41
CA ALA A 267 -11.06 -5.90 6.74
C ALA A 267 -12.42 -6.59 6.73
N ASN A 268 -13.48 -5.85 7.03
CA ASN A 268 -14.76 -6.13 6.42
C ASN A 268 -14.71 -5.61 4.98
N THR A 269 -14.97 -6.49 4.01
CA THR A 269 -14.84 -6.18 2.57
C THR A 269 -16.19 -6.08 1.85
N VAL A 270 -17.29 -5.99 2.59
CA VAL A 270 -18.65 -5.94 2.01
C VAL A 270 -18.82 -4.75 1.08
N LYS A 271 -18.35 -3.57 1.49
CA LYS A 271 -18.40 -2.34 0.66
C LYS A 271 -17.57 -2.49 -0.61
N LEU A 272 -16.34 -3.01 -0.49
CA LEU A 272 -15.46 -3.27 -1.62
C LEU A 272 -16.06 -4.28 -2.61
N ALA A 273 -16.67 -5.35 -2.12
CA ALA A 273 -17.26 -6.38 -2.97
C ALA A 273 -18.58 -5.94 -3.61
N LYS A 274 -19.51 -5.35 -2.83
CA LYS A 274 -20.87 -5.08 -3.31
C LYS A 274 -21.03 -3.75 -4.03
N GLU A 275 -20.37 -2.70 -3.53
CA GLU A 275 -20.52 -1.35 -4.08
C GLU A 275 -19.45 -1.03 -5.13
N VAL A 276 -18.18 -1.37 -4.86
CA VAL A 276 -17.09 -1.19 -5.84
C VAL A 276 -17.13 -2.29 -6.91
N GLY A 277 -17.70 -3.46 -6.60
CA GLY A 277 -17.80 -4.61 -7.51
C GLY A 277 -16.44 -5.24 -7.77
N TRP A 278 -15.64 -5.43 -6.69
CA TRP A 278 -14.29 -5.97 -6.76
C TRP A 278 -14.12 -7.22 -5.89
N ALA A 279 -13.33 -8.17 -6.37
CA ALA A 279 -12.88 -9.34 -5.63
C ALA A 279 -11.40 -9.64 -5.92
N PRO A 280 -10.66 -10.23 -4.98
CA PRO A 280 -9.26 -10.60 -5.21
C PRO A 280 -9.12 -11.69 -6.27
N HIS A 281 -8.04 -11.61 -7.04
CA HIS A 281 -7.67 -12.63 -8.03
C HIS A 281 -6.84 -13.75 -7.40
N TYR A 282 -5.97 -13.44 -6.46
CA TYR A 282 -5.12 -14.41 -5.78
C TYR A 282 -5.72 -14.85 -4.44
N ASP A 283 -5.75 -16.16 -4.22
CA ASP A 283 -5.75 -16.70 -2.86
C ASP A 283 -4.33 -16.62 -2.25
N LEU A 284 -4.18 -16.95 -0.98
CA LEU A 284 -2.90 -16.86 -0.29
C LEU A 284 -1.83 -17.73 -0.96
N ALA A 285 -2.17 -18.95 -1.33
CA ALA A 285 -1.21 -19.91 -1.90
C ALA A 285 -0.73 -19.45 -3.29
N GLY A 286 -1.64 -18.98 -4.14
CA GLY A 286 -1.34 -18.45 -5.47
C GLY A 286 -0.50 -17.17 -5.40
N GLY A 287 -0.83 -16.25 -4.49
CA GLY A 287 -0.06 -15.04 -4.29
C GLY A 287 1.36 -15.30 -3.76
N ILE A 288 1.52 -16.24 -2.82
CA ILE A 288 2.84 -16.68 -2.34
C ILE A 288 3.65 -17.29 -3.49
N LYS A 289 3.03 -18.12 -4.31
CA LYS A 289 3.68 -18.72 -5.48
C LYS A 289 4.22 -17.66 -6.42
N GLN A 290 3.39 -16.69 -6.81
CA GLN A 290 3.79 -15.56 -7.67
C GLN A 290 4.94 -14.76 -7.06
N THR A 291 4.88 -14.50 -5.75
CA THR A 291 5.94 -13.79 -5.03
C THR A 291 7.27 -14.54 -5.05
N ILE A 292 7.24 -15.85 -4.81
CA ILE A 292 8.43 -16.72 -4.88
C ILE A 292 9.02 -16.73 -6.30
N GLU A 293 8.19 -16.89 -7.33
CA GLU A 293 8.61 -16.87 -8.73
C GLU A 293 9.29 -15.55 -9.09
N TRP A 294 8.71 -14.42 -8.66
CA TRP A 294 9.31 -13.11 -8.89
C TRP A 294 10.70 -12.98 -8.24
N TRP A 295 10.86 -13.39 -6.95
CA TRP A 295 12.16 -13.33 -6.28
C TRP A 295 13.21 -14.27 -6.93
N ARG A 296 12.78 -15.39 -7.52
CA ARG A 296 13.65 -16.26 -8.30
C ARG A 296 14.15 -15.59 -9.58
N THR A 297 13.28 -14.86 -10.29
CA THR A 297 13.63 -14.25 -11.59
C THR A 297 14.59 -13.08 -11.46
N ILE A 298 14.44 -12.23 -10.44
CA ILE A 298 15.34 -11.09 -10.26
C ILE A 298 16.71 -11.51 -9.72
N GLY A 299 16.86 -12.75 -9.24
CA GLY A 299 18.02 -13.16 -8.48
C GLY A 299 18.16 -12.35 -7.19
N ASP A 300 18.76 -12.87 -6.15
CA ASP A 300 19.09 -12.04 -5.00
C ASP A 300 20.39 -11.29 -5.29
N PRO A 301 20.42 -9.94 -5.41
CA PRO A 301 21.65 -9.22 -5.54
C PRO A 301 22.49 -9.50 -4.28
N LYS A 302 23.53 -10.34 -4.44
CA LYS A 302 24.50 -10.58 -3.38
C LYS A 302 25.03 -9.22 -2.92
N GLY A 303 24.65 -8.79 -1.73
CA GLY A 303 25.42 -7.77 -1.03
C GLY A 303 24.81 -6.42 -0.74
N SER A 304 23.50 -6.21 -0.67
CA SER A 304 22.99 -5.06 0.08
C SER A 304 22.76 -5.43 1.56
N ARG A 305 23.83 -5.82 2.25
CA ARG A 305 23.87 -5.67 3.71
C ARG A 305 23.94 -4.18 3.98
N THR A 306 22.84 -3.56 4.35
CA THR A 306 22.88 -2.34 5.15
C THR A 306 23.38 -2.77 6.53
N PRO A 307 24.60 -2.36 6.96
CA PRO A 307 25.05 -2.66 8.30
C PRO A 307 24.14 -1.90 9.27
N GLY A 308 23.45 -2.62 10.16
CA GLY A 308 22.81 -2.03 11.32
C GLY A 308 21.29 -1.89 11.34
N SER A 309 20.53 -2.38 10.36
CA SER A 309 19.08 -2.53 10.55
C SER A 309 18.78 -4.00 10.87
N GLU A 310 18.61 -4.33 12.14
CA GLU A 310 17.90 -5.54 12.49
C GLU A 310 16.55 -5.54 11.76
N PRO A 311 16.16 -6.63 11.10
CA PRO A 311 14.84 -6.70 10.46
C PRO A 311 13.79 -6.67 11.56
N GLY A 312 13.34 -5.47 11.91
CA GLY A 312 12.14 -5.28 12.71
C GLY A 312 11.00 -5.85 11.88
N ILE A 313 10.49 -7.03 12.24
CA ILE A 313 9.21 -7.52 11.74
C ILE A 313 8.17 -6.58 12.30
N ASP A 314 7.88 -5.55 11.54
CA ASP A 314 6.92 -4.51 11.91
C ASP A 314 5.50 -5.05 11.68
N CYS A 315 5.06 -5.86 12.64
CA CYS A 315 3.66 -6.29 12.79
C CYS A 315 2.99 -5.44 13.88
N ARG A 316 3.16 -4.09 13.83
CA ARG A 316 2.37 -3.17 14.66
C ARG A 316 1.06 -2.82 13.98
#